data_0a498e01a3b795c2e8abc43cb51d733d
#
_entry.id   0a498e01a3b795c2e8abc43cb51d733d
#
_cell.length_a   1.000
_cell.length_b   1.000
_cell.length_c   1.000
_cell.angle_alpha   90.00
_cell.angle_beta   90.00
_cell.angle_gamma   90.00
#
_symmetry.space_group_name_H-M   'P 1'
#
loop_
_entity.id
_entity.type
_entity.pdbx_description
1 polymer ?
#
loop_
_entity_poly.entity_id
_entity_poly.type
_entity_poly.pdbx_seq_one_letter_code
_entity_poly.pdbx_strand_id
1 'polypeptide(L)'
;MITSTSSSQVKHVMSLLSKAKERKKNNEYVVEGIRMVSEVPEDSFVKIYMSERFQNNNPEYARELLRKQGITADMIEIVADNVFDRMSQTQTPQGIMAVVKMKNNSLSDMLEGNPLLILVENLQDPGNLGTILRMGEGAGVTGVIMSPNTVDIYNPKTIRSTMGSIFRVPF
;
A
#
# COMPACT_ATOMS: atom_id res chain seq x y z
N MET A 1 22.22 3.55 1.19
CA MET A 1 21.79 3.23 -0.21
C MET A 1 21.93 1.73 -0.46
N ILE A 2 20.90 1.12 -1.01
CA ILE A 2 20.86 -0.32 -1.34
C ILE A 2 21.25 -0.53 -2.81
N THR A 3 22.31 -1.32 -3.04
CA THR A 3 22.84 -1.59 -4.39
C THR A 3 22.70 -3.06 -4.81
N SER A 4 22.17 -3.92 -3.92
CA SER A 4 22.05 -5.36 -4.18
C SER A 4 20.64 -5.89 -3.90
N THR A 5 20.14 -6.72 -4.80
CA THR A 5 18.89 -7.47 -4.63
C THR A 5 18.97 -8.55 -3.53
N SER A 6 20.17 -8.88 -3.07
CA SER A 6 20.38 -9.82 -1.95
C SER A 6 20.16 -9.19 -0.57
N SER A 7 20.00 -7.86 -0.49
CA SER A 7 19.66 -7.13 0.75
C SER A 7 18.43 -7.74 1.42
N SER A 8 18.46 -7.86 2.74
CA SER A 8 17.33 -8.34 3.54
C SER A 8 16.10 -7.48 3.35
N GLN A 9 16.26 -6.17 3.24
CA GLN A 9 15.17 -5.22 3.00
C GLN A 9 14.50 -5.45 1.63
N VAL A 10 15.29 -5.64 0.57
CA VAL A 10 14.77 -5.95 -0.78
C VAL A 10 14.01 -7.26 -0.78
N LYS A 11 14.58 -8.31 -0.16
CA LYS A 11 13.91 -9.61 -0.03
C LYS A 11 12.61 -9.50 0.75
N HIS A 12 12.57 -8.69 1.80
CA HIS A 12 11.35 -8.43 2.57
C HIS A 12 10.27 -7.80 1.70
N VAL A 13 10.57 -6.71 1.00
CA VAL A 13 9.64 -6.05 0.07
C VAL A 13 9.12 -7.02 -0.99
N MET A 14 10.02 -7.77 -1.64
CA MET A 14 9.63 -8.75 -2.67
C MET A 14 8.75 -9.87 -2.10
N SER A 15 8.98 -10.29 -0.85
CA SER A 15 8.14 -11.29 -0.19
C SER A 15 6.74 -10.75 0.11
N LEU A 16 6.61 -9.50 0.55
CA LEU A 16 5.32 -8.83 0.76
C LEU A 16 4.55 -8.65 -0.56
N LEU A 17 5.24 -8.32 -1.64
CA LEU A 17 4.62 -8.17 -2.97
C LEU A 17 4.09 -9.50 -3.51
N SER A 18 4.80 -10.62 -3.25
CA SER A 18 4.48 -11.91 -3.87
C SER A 18 3.61 -12.84 -3.02
N LYS A 19 3.62 -12.72 -1.67
CA LYS A 19 3.05 -13.74 -0.77
C LYS A 19 2.07 -13.14 0.24
N ALA A 20 0.79 -13.50 0.15
CA ALA A 20 -0.23 -13.11 1.12
C ALA A 20 0.12 -13.58 2.56
N LYS A 21 0.73 -14.77 2.70
CA LYS A 21 1.18 -15.30 3.99
C LYS A 21 2.20 -14.39 4.67
N GLU A 22 3.15 -13.83 3.90
CA GLU A 22 4.16 -12.92 4.44
C GLU A 22 3.54 -11.58 4.84
N ARG A 23 2.59 -11.06 4.05
CA ARG A 23 1.84 -9.85 4.43
C ARG A 23 1.11 -10.03 5.77
N LYS A 24 0.35 -11.12 5.91
CA LYS A 24 -0.38 -11.43 7.15
C LYS A 24 0.56 -11.65 8.35
N LYS A 25 1.68 -12.38 8.15
CA LYS A 25 2.65 -12.68 9.21
C LYS A 25 3.30 -11.40 9.77
N ASN A 26 3.65 -10.47 8.89
CA ASN A 26 4.34 -9.23 9.27
C ASN A 26 3.34 -8.10 9.59
N ASN A 27 2.07 -8.27 9.29
CA ASN A 27 1.04 -7.23 9.36
C ASN A 27 1.39 -6.00 8.50
N GLU A 28 2.00 -6.26 7.33
CA GLU A 28 2.55 -5.24 6.42
C GLU A 28 2.18 -5.54 4.97
N TYR A 29 2.13 -4.48 4.17
CA TYR A 29 1.97 -4.57 2.72
C TYR A 29 2.74 -3.47 2.02
N VAL A 30 2.83 -3.53 0.69
CA VAL A 30 3.56 -2.56 -0.12
C VAL A 30 2.60 -1.73 -0.95
N VAL A 31 2.83 -0.43 -0.97
CA VAL A 31 2.20 0.50 -1.91
C VAL A 31 3.26 1.07 -2.84
N GLU A 32 2.93 1.27 -4.11
CA GLU A 32 3.86 1.75 -5.13
C GLU A 32 3.27 2.92 -5.91
N GLY A 33 4.12 3.91 -6.18
CA GLY A 33 3.81 5.10 -6.95
C GLY A 33 3.49 6.33 -6.09
N ILE A 34 3.79 7.50 -6.65
CA ILE A 34 3.72 8.80 -5.95
C ILE A 34 2.33 9.00 -5.32
N ARG A 35 1.27 8.82 -6.11
CA ARG A 35 -0.09 9.02 -5.64
C ARG A 35 -0.44 8.11 -4.45
N MET A 36 -0.11 6.82 -4.55
CA MET A 36 -0.42 5.89 -3.47
C MET A 36 0.37 6.20 -2.20
N VAL A 37 1.67 6.51 -2.34
CA VAL A 37 2.53 6.85 -1.20
C VAL A 37 2.09 8.16 -0.54
N SER A 38 1.64 9.16 -1.32
CA SER A 38 1.18 10.43 -0.76
C SER A 38 -0.10 10.33 0.08
N GLU A 39 -0.94 9.32 -0.19
CA GLU A 39 -2.20 9.07 0.51
C GLU A 39 -2.07 8.15 1.74
N VAL A 40 -0.91 7.56 1.98
CA VAL A 40 -0.67 6.71 3.16
C VAL A 40 -0.83 7.55 4.44
N PRO A 41 -1.62 7.08 5.43
CA PRO A 41 -1.69 7.71 6.75
C PRO A 41 -0.32 7.78 7.41
N GLU A 42 0.00 8.90 8.03
CA GLU A 42 1.36 9.20 8.53
C GLU A 42 1.86 8.17 9.54
N ASP A 43 1.00 7.66 10.40
CA ASP A 43 1.29 6.65 11.44
C ASP A 43 1.43 5.21 10.90
N SER A 44 1.10 5.01 9.63
CA SER A 44 1.11 3.68 9.00
C SER A 44 2.41 3.34 8.28
N PHE A 45 3.29 4.31 8.06
CA PHE A 45 4.57 4.06 7.39
C PHE A 45 5.50 3.18 8.24
N VAL A 46 6.10 2.17 7.60
CA VAL A 46 7.19 1.35 8.16
C VAL A 46 8.51 1.72 7.52
N LYS A 47 8.54 1.79 6.19
CA LYS A 47 9.75 2.10 5.41
C LYS A 47 9.36 2.67 4.05
N ILE A 48 10.16 3.60 3.53
CA ILE A 48 9.97 4.22 2.23
C ILE A 48 11.22 3.96 1.40
N TYR A 49 11.04 3.51 0.17
CA TYR A 49 12.12 3.25 -0.78
C TYR A 49 11.98 4.18 -1.98
N MET A 50 13.06 4.86 -2.31
CA MET A 50 13.15 5.72 -3.49
C MET A 50 14.29 5.27 -4.38
N SER A 51 14.08 5.20 -5.69
CA SER A 51 15.17 5.01 -6.64
C SER A 51 16.06 6.26 -6.71
N GLU A 52 17.32 6.10 -7.10
CA GLU A 52 18.24 7.23 -7.31
C GLU A 52 17.66 8.22 -8.32
N ARG A 53 17.11 7.71 -9.42
CA ARG A 53 16.45 8.52 -10.47
C ARG A 53 15.28 9.32 -9.91
N PHE A 54 14.43 8.69 -9.06
CA PHE A 54 13.30 9.38 -8.44
C PHE A 54 13.78 10.51 -7.53
N GLN A 55 14.74 10.24 -6.67
CA GLN A 55 15.30 11.22 -5.74
C GLN A 55 15.90 12.41 -6.48
N ASN A 56 16.67 12.15 -7.53
CA ASN A 56 17.31 13.20 -8.33
C ASN A 56 16.31 14.09 -9.08
N ASN A 57 15.23 13.48 -9.59
CA ASN A 57 14.19 14.21 -10.31
C ASN A 57 13.17 14.90 -9.39
N ASN A 58 13.08 14.49 -8.13
CA ASN A 58 12.10 14.97 -7.15
C ASN A 58 12.78 15.29 -5.80
N PRO A 59 13.78 16.19 -5.75
CA PRO A 59 14.58 16.42 -4.54
C PRO A 59 13.76 16.97 -3.38
N GLU A 60 12.66 17.68 -3.67
CA GLU A 60 11.78 18.23 -2.63
C GLU A 60 10.84 17.19 -2.03
N TYR A 61 10.53 16.10 -2.74
CA TYR A 61 9.57 15.10 -2.28
C TYR A 61 10.01 14.40 -0.98
N ALA A 62 11.31 14.05 -0.87
CA ALA A 62 11.85 13.49 0.36
C ALA A 62 11.75 14.48 1.54
N ARG A 63 11.98 15.77 1.28
CA ARG A 63 11.83 16.85 2.28
C ARG A 63 10.38 17.04 2.71
N GLU A 64 9.44 16.95 1.78
CA GLU A 64 8.00 17.01 2.07
C GLU A 64 7.55 15.83 2.93
N LEU A 65 8.02 14.62 2.64
CA LEU A 65 7.74 13.46 3.47
C LEU A 65 8.27 13.63 4.91
N LEU A 66 9.49 14.15 5.06
CA LEU A 66 10.09 14.39 6.39
C LEU A 66 9.39 15.50 7.19
N ARG A 67 8.53 16.32 6.57
CA ARG A 67 7.66 17.27 7.28
C ARG A 67 6.41 16.64 7.87
N LYS A 68 6.04 15.46 7.41
CA LYS A 68 4.90 14.72 7.95
C LYS A 68 5.23 14.17 9.33
N GLN A 69 4.26 14.20 10.23
CA GLN A 69 4.44 13.70 11.58
C GLN A 69 4.74 12.18 11.58
N GLY A 70 5.74 11.78 12.35
CA GLY A 70 6.10 10.36 12.48
C GLY A 70 6.99 9.80 11.37
N ILE A 71 7.30 10.56 10.31
CA ILE A 71 8.27 10.12 9.29
C ILE A 71 9.65 10.65 9.64
N THR A 72 10.61 9.74 9.80
CA THR A 72 11.99 10.03 10.15
C THR A 72 12.95 9.67 9.01
N ALA A 73 14.14 10.25 9.00
CA ALA A 73 15.10 10.04 7.91
C ALA A 73 15.56 8.58 7.78
N ASP A 74 15.60 7.82 8.87
CA ASP A 74 15.94 6.39 8.87
C ASP A 74 14.84 5.53 8.24
N MET A 75 13.63 6.05 8.08
CA MET A 75 12.56 5.37 7.35
C MET A 75 12.70 5.49 5.84
N ILE A 76 13.52 6.42 5.34
CA ILE A 76 13.73 6.62 3.91
C ILE A 76 15.02 5.96 3.47
N GLU A 77 14.92 5.06 2.50
CA GLU A 77 16.07 4.32 1.96
C GLU A 77 16.18 4.56 0.45
N ILE A 78 17.38 4.92 0.00
CA ILE A 78 17.66 5.08 -1.42
C ILE A 78 18.12 3.75 -2.00
N VAL A 79 17.61 3.41 -3.15
CA VAL A 79 17.84 2.14 -3.85
C VAL A 79 18.36 2.43 -5.25
N ALA A 80 19.42 1.73 -5.66
CA ALA A 80 19.93 1.83 -7.03
C ALA A 80 18.82 1.48 -8.05
N ASP A 81 18.76 2.19 -9.17
CA ASP A 81 17.67 2.09 -10.14
C ASP A 81 17.43 0.65 -10.61
N ASN A 82 18.50 -0.07 -10.95
CA ASN A 82 18.41 -1.46 -11.39
C ASN A 82 17.86 -2.43 -10.31
N VAL A 83 18.07 -2.11 -9.04
CA VAL A 83 17.51 -2.87 -7.91
C VAL A 83 16.05 -2.51 -7.72
N PHE A 84 15.71 -1.22 -7.77
CA PHE A 84 14.34 -0.75 -7.65
C PHE A 84 13.44 -1.32 -8.77
N ASP A 85 13.91 -1.31 -10.02
CA ASP A 85 13.18 -1.87 -11.16
C ASP A 85 12.88 -3.37 -10.99
N ARG A 86 13.77 -4.12 -10.32
CA ARG A 86 13.53 -5.53 -9.98
C ARG A 86 12.59 -5.71 -8.78
N MET A 87 12.49 -4.75 -7.89
CA MET A 87 11.52 -4.77 -6.78
C MET A 87 10.11 -4.46 -7.27
N SER A 88 9.98 -3.59 -8.26
CA SER A 88 8.69 -3.15 -8.78
C SER A 88 7.93 -4.27 -9.50
N GLN A 89 6.60 -4.22 -9.40
CA GLN A 89 5.67 -5.04 -10.18
C GLN A 89 4.98 -4.26 -11.31
N THR A 90 5.33 -2.99 -11.50
CA THR A 90 4.81 -2.17 -12.60
C THR A 90 5.78 -2.19 -13.78
N GLN A 91 5.25 -2.09 -15.01
CA GLN A 91 6.07 -2.05 -16.23
C GLN A 91 6.90 -0.78 -16.32
N THR A 92 6.39 0.33 -15.78
CA THR A 92 7.03 1.65 -15.75
C THR A 92 7.03 2.18 -14.32
N PRO A 93 7.99 1.74 -13.48
CA PRO A 93 8.05 2.18 -12.10
C PRO A 93 8.24 3.69 -11.98
N GLN A 94 7.47 4.33 -11.10
CA GLN A 94 7.65 5.75 -10.79
C GLN A 94 8.87 6.02 -9.89
N GLY A 95 9.48 4.96 -9.34
CA GLY A 95 10.68 5.07 -8.53
C GLY A 95 10.43 5.33 -7.04
N ILE A 96 9.22 5.17 -6.56
CA ILE A 96 8.89 5.25 -5.13
C ILE A 96 7.92 4.15 -4.71
N MET A 97 8.17 3.54 -3.55
CA MET A 97 7.27 2.62 -2.87
C MET A 97 7.42 2.72 -1.36
N ALA A 98 6.43 2.25 -0.63
CA ALA A 98 6.46 2.20 0.83
C ALA A 98 5.96 0.86 1.36
N VAL A 99 6.57 0.39 2.45
CA VAL A 99 6.03 -0.66 3.32
C VAL A 99 5.13 0.03 4.34
N VAL A 100 3.92 -0.47 4.48
CA VAL A 100 2.83 0.13 5.25
C VAL A 100 2.23 -0.92 6.18
N LYS A 101 1.88 -0.54 7.40
CA LYS A 101 1.15 -1.40 8.35
C LYS A 101 -0.26 -1.66 7.87
N MET A 102 -0.75 -2.88 8.04
CA MET A 102 -2.16 -3.18 7.83
C MET A 102 -3.02 -2.49 8.89
N LYS A 103 -4.16 -1.98 8.46
CA LYS A 103 -5.15 -1.40 9.36
C LYS A 103 -6.09 -2.52 9.84
N ASN A 104 -6.36 -2.53 11.14
CA ASN A 104 -7.38 -3.39 11.72
C ASN A 104 -8.63 -2.53 11.94
N ASN A 105 -9.68 -2.82 11.19
CA ASN A 105 -10.99 -2.20 11.41
C ASN A 105 -11.88 -3.18 12.17
N SER A 106 -12.70 -2.68 13.10
CA SER A 106 -13.68 -3.50 13.78
C SER A 106 -15.04 -3.42 13.09
N LEU A 107 -15.83 -4.48 13.17
CA LEU A 107 -17.20 -4.45 12.67
C LEU A 107 -18.03 -3.39 13.40
N SER A 108 -17.77 -3.16 14.68
CA SER A 108 -18.47 -2.12 15.46
C SER A 108 -18.28 -0.74 14.85
N ASP A 109 -17.06 -0.39 14.41
CA ASP A 109 -16.77 0.91 13.81
C ASP A 109 -17.55 1.10 12.48
N MET A 110 -17.72 0.01 11.72
CA MET A 110 -18.48 0.05 10.46
C MET A 110 -19.99 0.19 10.66
N LEU A 111 -20.49 -0.16 11.85
CA LEU A 111 -21.92 -0.15 12.19
C LEU A 111 -22.37 1.11 12.94
N GLU A 112 -21.47 2.06 13.18
CA GLU A 112 -21.83 3.32 13.83
C GLU A 112 -22.72 4.21 12.96
N GLY A 113 -23.66 4.92 13.59
CA GLY A 113 -24.55 5.88 12.94
C GLY A 113 -25.55 5.22 11.99
N ASN A 114 -25.56 5.62 10.72
CA ASN A 114 -26.38 5.04 9.65
C ASN A 114 -25.52 4.15 8.76
N PRO A 115 -25.35 2.86 9.08
CA PRO A 115 -24.43 2.00 8.36
C PRO A 115 -24.91 1.70 6.93
N LEU A 116 -24.00 1.84 5.97
CA LEU A 116 -24.16 1.38 4.60
C LEU A 116 -22.99 0.45 4.30
N LEU A 117 -23.25 -0.84 4.18
CA LEU A 117 -22.25 -1.88 4.00
C LEU A 117 -22.31 -2.49 2.61
N ILE A 118 -21.14 -2.80 2.07
CA ILE A 118 -21.02 -3.69 0.91
C ILE A 118 -20.59 -5.07 1.39
N LEU A 119 -21.33 -6.10 1.00
CA LEU A 119 -20.95 -7.50 1.23
C LEU A 119 -20.39 -8.09 -0.05
N VAL A 120 -19.18 -8.61 0.01
CA VAL A 120 -18.48 -9.21 -1.13
C VAL A 120 -18.28 -10.69 -0.87
N GLU A 121 -18.86 -11.54 -1.69
CA GLU A 121 -18.77 -13.00 -1.56
C GLU A 121 -17.95 -13.60 -2.70
N ASN A 122 -16.89 -14.33 -2.35
CA ASN A 122 -16.05 -15.13 -3.25
C ASN A 122 -15.54 -14.40 -4.51
N LEU A 123 -15.34 -13.08 -4.44
CA LEU A 123 -14.80 -12.31 -5.54
C LEU A 123 -13.32 -12.66 -5.77
N GLN A 124 -12.96 -13.06 -6.99
CA GLN A 124 -11.61 -13.51 -7.32
C GLN A 124 -10.76 -12.46 -8.08
N ASP A 125 -11.40 -11.52 -8.77
CA ASP A 125 -10.66 -10.51 -9.52
C ASP A 125 -10.19 -9.34 -8.64
N PRO A 126 -8.86 -9.12 -8.54
CA PRO A 126 -8.30 -8.05 -7.71
C PRO A 126 -8.64 -6.64 -8.22
N GLY A 127 -8.83 -6.48 -9.53
CA GLY A 127 -9.22 -5.20 -10.12
C GLY A 127 -10.64 -4.81 -9.73
N ASN A 128 -11.56 -5.79 -9.76
CA ASN A 128 -12.95 -5.59 -9.39
C ASN A 128 -13.07 -5.27 -7.89
N LEU A 129 -12.31 -5.96 -7.02
CA LEU A 129 -12.32 -5.66 -5.59
C LEU A 129 -11.89 -4.22 -5.31
N GLY A 130 -10.80 -3.76 -5.92
CA GLY A 130 -10.35 -2.39 -5.76
C GLY A 130 -11.34 -1.36 -6.33
N THR A 131 -12.02 -1.69 -7.42
CA THR A 131 -13.08 -0.85 -7.99
C THR A 131 -14.27 -0.76 -7.04
N ILE A 132 -14.68 -1.86 -6.40
CA ILE A 132 -15.75 -1.88 -5.40
C ILE A 132 -15.42 -0.96 -4.23
N LEU A 133 -14.20 -1.03 -3.68
CA LEU A 133 -13.78 -0.11 -2.61
C LEU A 133 -13.88 1.36 -3.05
N ARG A 134 -13.39 1.66 -4.24
CA ARG A 134 -13.41 3.03 -4.77
C ARG A 134 -14.82 3.55 -5.02
N MET A 135 -15.71 2.71 -5.56
CA MET A 135 -17.12 3.06 -5.74
C MET A 135 -17.83 3.20 -4.40
N GLY A 136 -17.55 2.30 -3.45
CA GLY A 136 -18.07 2.33 -2.09
C GLY A 136 -17.71 3.64 -1.38
N GLU A 137 -16.45 4.09 -1.49
CA GLU A 137 -16.03 5.39 -0.96
C GLU A 137 -16.87 6.52 -1.54
N GLY A 138 -17.04 6.56 -2.87
CA GLY A 138 -17.85 7.57 -3.55
C GLY A 138 -19.33 7.52 -3.16
N ALA A 139 -19.85 6.36 -2.78
CA ALA A 139 -21.22 6.17 -2.31
C ALA A 139 -21.40 6.40 -0.79
N GLY A 140 -20.31 6.65 -0.07
CA GLY A 140 -20.36 6.89 1.38
C GLY A 140 -20.58 5.61 2.20
N VAL A 141 -20.06 4.45 1.77
CA VAL A 141 -20.18 3.22 2.56
C VAL A 141 -19.37 3.34 3.85
N THR A 142 -19.90 2.78 4.92
CA THR A 142 -19.24 2.73 6.23
C THR A 142 -18.28 1.54 6.35
N GLY A 143 -18.41 0.55 5.47
CA GLY A 143 -17.48 -0.58 5.44
C GLY A 143 -17.75 -1.58 4.32
N VAL A 144 -16.73 -2.41 4.05
CA VAL A 144 -16.80 -3.53 3.09
C VAL A 144 -16.46 -4.82 3.83
N ILE A 145 -17.41 -5.77 3.85
CA ILE A 145 -17.24 -7.08 4.47
C ILE A 145 -16.98 -8.10 3.36
N MET A 146 -15.92 -8.87 3.50
CA MET A 146 -15.48 -9.85 2.50
C MET A 146 -15.52 -11.26 3.06
N SER A 147 -16.02 -12.21 2.27
CA SER A 147 -15.93 -13.63 2.62
C SER A 147 -14.48 -14.13 2.63
N PRO A 148 -14.16 -15.20 3.36
CA PRO A 148 -12.79 -15.74 3.47
C PRO A 148 -12.14 -16.13 2.14
N ASN A 149 -12.95 -16.49 1.14
CA ASN A 149 -12.48 -16.89 -0.18
C ASN A 149 -12.38 -15.71 -1.18
N THR A 150 -12.63 -14.49 -0.74
CA THR A 150 -12.40 -13.29 -1.58
C THR A 150 -10.90 -13.07 -1.76
N VAL A 151 -10.50 -12.58 -2.93
CA VAL A 151 -9.11 -12.23 -3.23
C VAL A 151 -8.54 -11.30 -2.16
N ASP A 152 -7.25 -11.49 -1.84
CA ASP A 152 -6.57 -10.69 -0.82
C ASP A 152 -6.63 -9.19 -1.17
N ILE A 153 -7.25 -8.42 -0.28
CA ILE A 153 -7.37 -6.96 -0.44
C ILE A 153 -6.01 -6.26 -0.49
N TYR A 154 -5.00 -6.82 0.17
CA TYR A 154 -3.62 -6.34 0.15
C TYR A 154 -2.79 -6.90 -1.02
N ASN A 155 -3.43 -7.57 -1.98
CA ASN A 155 -2.78 -7.92 -3.25
C ASN A 155 -2.36 -6.63 -3.98
N PRO A 156 -1.12 -6.52 -4.49
CA PRO A 156 -0.64 -5.29 -5.13
C PRO A 156 -1.52 -4.79 -6.29
N LYS A 157 -2.16 -5.71 -7.04
CA LYS A 157 -3.09 -5.32 -8.09
C LYS A 157 -4.39 -4.75 -7.53
N THR A 158 -4.91 -5.30 -6.42
CA THR A 158 -6.05 -4.74 -5.71
C THR A 158 -5.73 -3.34 -5.20
N ILE A 159 -4.61 -3.20 -4.46
CA ILE A 159 -4.16 -1.91 -3.90
C ILE A 159 -4.13 -0.83 -4.99
N ARG A 160 -3.48 -1.10 -6.13
CA ARG A 160 -3.42 -0.13 -7.23
C ARG A 160 -4.80 0.26 -7.76
N SER A 161 -5.73 -0.68 -7.86
CA SER A 161 -7.08 -0.40 -8.38
C SER A 161 -7.97 0.35 -7.40
N THR A 162 -7.63 0.40 -6.10
CA THR A 162 -8.36 1.22 -5.12
C THR A 162 -8.12 2.71 -5.31
N MET A 163 -7.03 3.12 -5.95
CA MET A 163 -6.65 4.53 -6.11
C MET A 163 -6.64 5.32 -4.79
N GLY A 164 -6.24 4.65 -3.68
CA GLY A 164 -6.16 5.24 -2.34
C GLY A 164 -7.36 4.95 -1.42
N SER A 165 -8.49 4.46 -1.94
CA SER A 165 -9.67 4.13 -1.11
C SER A 165 -9.37 3.12 0.00
N ILE A 166 -8.35 2.27 -0.18
CA ILE A 166 -7.89 1.30 0.83
C ILE A 166 -7.50 1.97 2.17
N PHE A 167 -7.12 3.23 2.15
CA PHE A 167 -6.74 3.96 3.37
C PHE A 167 -7.93 4.57 4.11
N ARG A 168 -9.09 4.73 3.42
CA ARG A 168 -10.23 5.48 3.91
C ARG A 168 -11.47 4.63 4.18
N VAL A 169 -11.70 3.61 3.35
CA VAL A 169 -12.85 2.71 3.52
C VAL A 169 -12.48 1.60 4.51
N PRO A 170 -13.23 1.42 5.60
CA PRO A 170 -13.06 0.27 6.51
C PRO A 170 -13.42 -1.06 5.84
N PHE A 171 -12.71 -2.17 6.19
CA PHE A 171 -12.99 -3.52 5.69
C PHE A 171 -12.55 -4.61 6.67
#